data_444c88cb92dd4c9bc20aeb043d6ca637
#
_entry.id   444c88cb92dd4c9bc20aeb043d6ca637
#
_cell.length_a   1.000
_cell.length_b   1.000
_cell.length_c   1.000
_cell.angle_alpha   90.00
_cell.angle_beta   90.00
_cell.angle_gamma   90.00
#
_symmetry.space_group_name_H-M   'P 1'
#
loop_
_entity.id
_entity.type
_entity.pdbx_description
1 polymer ?
#
loop_
_entity_poly.entity_id
_entity_poly.type
_entity_poly.pdbx_seq_one_letter_code
_entity_poly.pdbx_strand_id
1 'polypeptide(L)'
;STTLMGYVTEIKEQDSAFSIKCRSGDELLIYVARETRFQSMQNLDGIDRDRYPNPEDFSQNPSQLIKKYIHSDRLVAVEGVYLEDGANRRLDAISVHLLQTFDGEFLFEQTHWWLTQIARLSDTWLGFLFPNKVTYEIDDFRLYQTNLNIVGLRTDDNIQESSTLSRLIYGLSSAYLLTGSESYLSAARAGVQYQRETFRSLTSDGKHCFWASGKRRTEYSYQLYMTSQNDDDRGTIPLYEQIYALAGLAQYYRITLDWEVLDDILRTIRTFNDFYLDFESKYGKDAFGDYFSHLDYATLSWDSEALGDNHGRKNWNSIGDHIPAYLVNLMIALEPLPITDGNYEEMQKFLETCKKILRTTSTIIIEQFPDPDENVPFVNERFLRNWEPDHDWRWQRNRAVVGHNLKIAWNLTRVANYYYFSADKTAAEDCEEAERFKKLADDLMKLADKLGTTMADLGVDLFRGGIFDTLERNPANGFPIEFPWSNTKDF
;
A
#
# COMPACT_ATOMS: atom_id res chain seq x y z
N SER A 1 -17.21 -3.81 21.30
CA SER A 1 -17.85 -4.01 19.99
C SER A 1 -16.95 -4.81 19.07
N THR A 2 -17.53 -5.51 18.13
CA THR A 2 -16.82 -6.28 17.09
C THR A 2 -17.62 -6.25 15.80
N THR A 3 -16.95 -6.52 14.69
CA THR A 3 -17.62 -6.75 13.40
C THR A 3 -17.50 -8.22 13.06
N LEU A 4 -18.62 -8.83 12.65
CA LEU A 4 -18.70 -10.22 12.22
C LEU A 4 -19.24 -10.27 10.79
N MET A 5 -18.69 -11.16 9.98
CA MET A 5 -19.11 -11.36 8.61
C MET A 5 -19.60 -12.80 8.41
N GLY A 6 -20.77 -12.97 7.84
CA GLY A 6 -21.32 -14.29 7.60
C GLY A 6 -22.51 -14.29 6.67
N TYR A 7 -22.85 -15.48 6.18
CA TYR A 7 -24.04 -15.70 5.37
C TYR A 7 -25.26 -15.90 6.28
N VAL A 8 -26.37 -15.25 5.94
CA VAL A 8 -27.64 -15.41 6.65
C VAL A 8 -28.15 -16.82 6.49
N THR A 9 -28.42 -17.52 7.61
CA THR A 9 -28.91 -18.91 7.62
C THR A 9 -30.38 -19.01 8.04
N GLU A 10 -30.79 -18.27 9.07
CA GLU A 10 -32.16 -18.32 9.59
C GLU A 10 -32.67 -16.90 9.85
N ILE A 11 -33.94 -16.65 9.57
CA ILE A 11 -34.60 -15.36 9.79
C ILE A 11 -35.72 -15.53 10.81
N LYS A 12 -35.60 -14.79 11.94
CA LYS A 12 -36.58 -14.81 13.06
C LYS A 12 -37.25 -13.45 13.17
N GLU A 13 -38.10 -13.12 12.20
CA GLU A 13 -38.75 -11.79 12.10
C GLU A 13 -39.46 -11.37 13.39
N GLN A 14 -40.21 -12.31 14.02
CA GLN A 14 -40.98 -12.02 15.23
C GLN A 14 -40.09 -11.68 16.43
N ASP A 15 -38.88 -12.21 16.47
CA ASP A 15 -37.91 -12.00 17.54
C ASP A 15 -36.99 -10.81 17.25
N SER A 16 -37.21 -10.12 16.13
CA SER A 16 -36.30 -9.07 15.62
C SER A 16 -34.84 -9.54 15.51
N ALA A 17 -34.65 -10.76 15.00
CA ALA A 17 -33.35 -11.42 14.93
C ALA A 17 -33.19 -12.24 13.65
N PHE A 18 -31.93 -12.52 13.32
CA PHE A 18 -31.53 -13.47 12.26
C PHE A 18 -30.21 -14.13 12.64
N SER A 19 -29.93 -15.30 12.07
CA SER A 19 -28.66 -16.00 12.28
C SER A 19 -27.72 -15.81 11.11
N ILE A 20 -26.42 -15.71 11.39
CA ILE A 20 -25.38 -15.74 10.38
C ILE A 20 -24.42 -16.89 10.63
N LYS A 21 -23.88 -17.49 9.58
CA LYS A 21 -22.81 -18.47 9.62
C LYS A 21 -21.52 -17.84 9.11
N CYS A 22 -20.54 -17.73 10.01
CA CYS A 22 -19.22 -17.23 9.68
C CYS A 22 -18.41 -18.24 8.86
N ARG A 23 -17.35 -17.80 8.18
CA ARG A 23 -16.43 -18.66 7.42
C ARG A 23 -15.75 -19.72 8.28
N SER A 24 -15.58 -19.46 9.59
CA SER A 24 -15.09 -20.45 10.58
C SER A 24 -16.04 -21.63 10.78
N GLY A 25 -17.30 -21.52 10.34
CA GLY A 25 -18.37 -22.47 10.59
C GLY A 25 -19.21 -22.15 11.82
N ASP A 26 -18.83 -21.14 12.62
CA ASP A 26 -19.60 -20.68 13.77
C ASP A 26 -20.91 -20.04 13.30
N GLU A 27 -21.97 -20.34 14.05
CA GLU A 27 -23.30 -19.75 13.84
C GLU A 27 -23.66 -18.83 15.01
N LEU A 28 -24.13 -17.61 14.69
CA LEU A 28 -24.44 -16.58 15.67
C LEU A 28 -25.80 -15.97 15.42
N LEU A 29 -26.51 -15.68 16.53
CA LEU A 29 -27.76 -14.96 16.49
C LEU A 29 -27.51 -13.44 16.55
N ILE A 30 -28.09 -12.72 15.62
CA ILE A 30 -27.98 -11.28 15.49
C ILE A 30 -29.31 -10.66 15.90
N TYR A 31 -29.29 -9.85 16.97
CA TYR A 31 -30.45 -9.08 17.41
C TYR A 31 -30.43 -7.68 16.84
N VAL A 32 -31.57 -7.26 16.28
CA VAL A 32 -31.76 -5.96 15.66
C VAL A 32 -32.65 -5.12 16.56
N ALA A 33 -32.12 -4.01 17.05
CA ALA A 33 -32.88 -3.01 17.82
C ALA A 33 -33.46 -1.94 16.88
N ARG A 34 -34.28 -1.05 17.45
CA ARG A 34 -34.85 0.09 16.71
C ARG A 34 -33.75 1.05 16.22
N GLU A 35 -32.68 1.15 16.97
CA GLU A 35 -31.54 2.02 16.71
C GLU A 35 -30.51 1.41 15.76
N THR A 36 -30.62 0.11 15.44
CA THR A 36 -29.72 -0.57 14.50
C THR A 36 -29.83 0.06 13.10
N ARG A 37 -28.70 0.45 12.58
CA ARG A 37 -28.60 1.05 11.23
C ARG A 37 -28.41 -0.04 10.18
N PHE A 38 -29.16 0.07 9.09
CA PHE A 38 -28.91 -0.73 7.89
C PHE A 38 -28.21 0.14 6.87
N GLN A 39 -27.12 -0.36 6.30
CA GLN A 39 -26.30 0.36 5.32
C GLN A 39 -25.95 -0.58 4.18
N SER A 40 -25.97 -0.10 2.96
CA SER A 40 -25.36 -0.80 1.83
C SER A 40 -23.99 -0.20 1.54
N MET A 41 -23.11 -0.98 0.95
CA MET A 41 -21.93 -0.44 0.29
C MET A 41 -22.43 0.43 -0.86
N GLN A 42 -22.25 1.75 -0.75
CA GLN A 42 -22.78 2.66 -1.76
C GLN A 42 -22.08 2.45 -3.11
N ASN A 43 -22.89 2.28 -4.13
CA ASN A 43 -22.43 2.49 -5.50
C ASN A 43 -22.33 3.99 -5.74
N LEU A 44 -21.30 4.42 -6.44
CA LEU A 44 -20.94 5.78 -6.64
C LEU A 44 -21.62 6.51 -7.69
N ASP A 45 -22.17 5.87 -8.62
CA ASP A 45 -22.80 6.58 -9.70
C ASP A 45 -23.86 7.60 -9.21
N GLY A 46 -24.12 7.63 -7.88
CA GLY A 46 -25.17 8.46 -7.33
C GLY A 46 -26.54 8.15 -7.98
N ILE A 47 -26.55 7.10 -8.77
CA ILE A 47 -27.60 6.68 -9.68
C ILE A 47 -28.40 5.53 -9.05
N ASP A 48 -28.17 5.19 -7.81
CA ASP A 48 -29.12 4.32 -7.10
C ASP A 48 -30.45 5.03 -7.03
N ARG A 49 -31.14 4.94 -8.16
CA ARG A 49 -32.51 5.44 -8.31
C ARG A 49 -33.44 4.79 -7.29
N ASP A 50 -33.11 3.56 -6.90
CA ASP A 50 -33.71 2.84 -5.79
C ASP A 50 -32.68 2.73 -4.68
N ARG A 51 -32.67 3.76 -3.83
CA ARG A 51 -31.78 3.79 -2.64
C ARG A 51 -31.98 2.52 -1.81
N TYR A 52 -30.97 1.67 -1.79
CA TYR A 52 -30.98 0.43 -1.03
C TYR A 52 -29.91 0.52 0.08
N PRO A 53 -30.25 0.49 1.36
CA PRO A 53 -31.62 0.56 1.89
C PRO A 53 -32.25 1.95 1.73
N ASN A 54 -33.58 2.00 1.61
CA ASN A 54 -34.28 3.27 1.48
C ASN A 54 -34.27 4.03 2.80
N PRO A 55 -33.80 5.29 2.87
CA PRO A 55 -33.80 6.09 4.09
C PRO A 55 -35.18 6.26 4.76
N GLU A 56 -36.28 6.22 3.98
CA GLU A 56 -37.62 6.32 4.53
C GLU A 56 -38.03 5.10 5.37
N ASP A 57 -37.34 3.97 5.21
CA ASP A 57 -37.61 2.75 5.97
C ASP A 57 -37.08 2.79 7.38
N PHE A 58 -36.16 3.71 7.72
CA PHE A 58 -35.56 3.82 9.07
C PHE A 58 -36.57 4.19 10.16
N SER A 59 -37.79 4.60 9.81
CA SER A 59 -38.90 4.76 10.73
C SER A 59 -39.65 3.44 11.05
N GLN A 60 -39.36 2.36 10.32
CA GLN A 60 -39.99 1.07 10.50
C GLN A 60 -39.43 0.33 11.72
N ASN A 61 -40.23 -0.62 12.22
CA ASN A 61 -39.78 -1.46 13.32
C ASN A 61 -38.74 -2.51 12.85
N PRO A 62 -37.92 -3.07 13.74
CA PRO A 62 -36.85 -4.00 13.40
C PRO A 62 -37.32 -5.21 12.58
N SER A 63 -38.48 -5.78 12.89
CA SER A 63 -39.03 -6.94 12.16
C SER A 63 -39.33 -6.63 10.70
N GLN A 64 -39.81 -5.42 10.42
CA GLN A 64 -40.07 -4.98 9.04
C GLN A 64 -38.76 -4.72 8.27
N LEU A 65 -37.73 -4.16 8.93
CA LEU A 65 -36.41 -3.97 8.31
C LEU A 65 -35.76 -5.32 7.98
N ILE A 66 -35.81 -6.27 8.91
CA ILE A 66 -35.33 -7.64 8.69
C ILE A 66 -36.06 -8.27 7.50
N LYS A 67 -37.40 -8.24 7.49
CA LYS A 67 -38.19 -8.78 6.40
C LYS A 67 -37.82 -8.19 5.04
N LYS A 68 -37.53 -6.91 5.01
CA LYS A 68 -37.24 -6.20 3.76
C LYS A 68 -35.82 -6.42 3.27
N TYR A 69 -34.82 -6.42 4.17
CA TYR A 69 -33.39 -6.32 3.80
C TYR A 69 -32.58 -7.57 4.08
N ILE A 70 -33.06 -8.48 4.95
CA ILE A 70 -32.32 -9.70 5.30
C ILE A 70 -32.92 -10.86 4.51
N HIS A 71 -32.09 -11.49 3.71
CA HIS A 71 -32.49 -12.66 2.91
C HIS A 71 -31.54 -13.81 3.18
N SER A 72 -32.08 -15.04 3.17
CA SER A 72 -31.25 -16.25 3.32
C SER A 72 -30.16 -16.31 2.26
N ASP A 73 -29.03 -16.87 2.63
CA ASP A 73 -27.85 -17.03 1.77
C ASP A 73 -27.21 -15.71 1.29
N ARG A 74 -27.53 -14.58 1.93
CA ARG A 74 -26.87 -13.31 1.68
C ARG A 74 -25.72 -13.06 2.65
N LEU A 75 -24.64 -12.52 2.13
CA LEU A 75 -23.49 -12.11 2.95
C LEU A 75 -23.76 -10.73 3.58
N VAL A 76 -23.60 -10.65 4.88
CA VAL A 76 -23.70 -9.40 5.64
C VAL A 76 -22.49 -9.25 6.56
N ALA A 77 -22.12 -7.99 6.83
CA ALA A 77 -21.20 -7.65 7.89
C ALA A 77 -21.95 -6.91 8.99
N VAL A 78 -21.87 -7.38 10.21
CA VAL A 78 -22.63 -6.83 11.35
C VAL A 78 -21.67 -6.30 12.39
N GLU A 79 -21.71 -4.99 12.63
CA GLU A 79 -21.04 -4.36 13.77
C GLU A 79 -21.97 -4.38 14.98
N GLY A 80 -21.47 -4.78 16.14
CA GLY A 80 -22.31 -4.86 17.34
C GLY A 80 -21.53 -5.22 18.59
N VAL A 81 -22.30 -5.47 19.67
CA VAL A 81 -21.77 -5.94 20.94
C VAL A 81 -21.90 -7.46 21.00
N TYR A 82 -20.77 -8.14 20.98
CA TYR A 82 -20.73 -9.59 21.12
C TYR A 82 -20.92 -9.99 22.56
N LEU A 83 -21.85 -10.92 22.79
CA LEU A 83 -22.18 -11.46 24.10
C LEU A 83 -22.10 -12.99 24.03
N GLU A 84 -21.40 -13.56 24.99
CA GLU A 84 -21.28 -15.01 25.17
C GLU A 84 -21.66 -15.39 26.58
N ASP A 85 -22.68 -16.26 26.69
CA ASP A 85 -23.12 -16.82 27.96
C ASP A 85 -23.26 -18.35 27.78
N GLY A 86 -22.23 -19.05 28.19
CA GLY A 86 -22.12 -20.51 27.98
C GLY A 86 -22.17 -20.88 26.51
N ALA A 87 -23.13 -21.64 26.08
CA ALA A 87 -23.33 -22.06 24.70
C ALA A 87 -24.07 -21.02 23.84
N ASN A 88 -24.60 -19.96 24.43
CA ASN A 88 -25.36 -18.93 23.74
C ASN A 88 -24.41 -17.83 23.25
N ARG A 89 -24.26 -17.73 21.93
CA ARG A 89 -23.48 -16.67 21.28
C ARG A 89 -24.41 -15.77 20.50
N ARG A 90 -24.38 -14.47 20.81
CA ARG A 90 -25.19 -13.48 20.11
C ARG A 90 -24.45 -12.19 19.88
N LEU A 91 -24.91 -11.43 18.89
CA LEU A 91 -24.46 -10.08 18.61
C LEU A 91 -25.65 -9.13 18.63
N ASP A 92 -25.60 -8.14 19.53
CA ASP A 92 -26.57 -7.05 19.54
C ASP A 92 -26.11 -6.00 18.51
N ALA A 93 -26.80 -5.91 17.37
CA ALA A 93 -26.34 -5.16 16.21
C ALA A 93 -26.45 -3.64 16.40
N ILE A 94 -25.35 -2.93 16.18
CA ILE A 94 -25.28 -1.46 16.04
C ILE A 94 -25.54 -1.08 14.58
N SER A 95 -24.88 -1.77 13.66
CA SER A 95 -25.12 -1.60 12.22
C SER A 95 -25.04 -2.93 11.46
N VAL A 96 -25.86 -3.04 10.42
CA VAL A 96 -25.87 -4.16 9.48
C VAL A 96 -25.50 -3.62 8.11
N HIS A 97 -24.36 -4.08 7.59
CA HIS A 97 -23.87 -3.72 6.27
C HIS A 97 -24.31 -4.78 5.26
N LEU A 98 -25.14 -4.38 4.32
CA LEU A 98 -25.58 -5.21 3.22
C LEU A 98 -24.52 -5.17 2.12
N LEU A 99 -23.92 -6.32 1.83
CA LEU A 99 -22.81 -6.45 0.87
C LEU A 99 -23.29 -6.83 -0.54
N GLN A 100 -24.55 -7.21 -0.66
CA GLN A 100 -25.18 -7.60 -1.91
C GLN A 100 -26.42 -6.77 -2.20
N THR A 101 -26.76 -6.63 -3.48
CA THR A 101 -28.02 -6.04 -3.94
C THR A 101 -29.22 -6.92 -3.56
N PHE A 102 -30.41 -6.41 -3.78
CA PHE A 102 -31.64 -7.19 -3.63
C PHE A 102 -31.60 -8.48 -4.48
N ASP A 103 -31.07 -8.41 -5.70
CA ASP A 103 -30.94 -9.55 -6.62
C ASP A 103 -29.77 -10.49 -6.27
N GLY A 104 -28.95 -10.13 -5.28
CA GLY A 104 -27.87 -10.96 -4.75
C GLY A 104 -26.53 -10.77 -5.39
N GLU A 105 -26.36 -9.77 -6.22
CA GLU A 105 -25.06 -9.38 -6.76
C GLU A 105 -24.21 -8.67 -5.71
N PHE A 106 -22.93 -8.92 -5.68
CA PHE A 106 -22.03 -8.19 -4.81
C PHE A 106 -21.85 -6.75 -5.29
N LEU A 107 -22.02 -5.79 -4.38
CA LEU A 107 -21.96 -4.38 -4.71
C LEU A 107 -20.58 -3.96 -5.26
N PHE A 108 -19.50 -4.58 -4.75
CA PHE A 108 -18.14 -4.30 -5.23
C PHE A 108 -17.84 -4.89 -6.64
N GLU A 109 -18.68 -5.80 -7.14
CA GLU A 109 -18.59 -6.33 -8.50
C GLU A 109 -19.40 -5.50 -9.50
N GLN A 110 -20.22 -4.55 -9.02
CA GLN A 110 -20.98 -3.68 -9.90
C GLN A 110 -20.08 -2.76 -10.71
N THR A 111 -20.52 -2.48 -11.93
CA THR A 111 -19.86 -1.53 -12.82
C THR A 111 -19.63 -0.18 -12.09
N HIS A 112 -18.43 0.36 -12.22
CA HIS A 112 -18.05 1.64 -11.63
C HIS A 112 -17.97 1.71 -10.09
N TRP A 113 -18.17 0.61 -9.36
CA TRP A 113 -18.06 0.65 -7.90
C TRP A 113 -16.68 1.18 -7.42
N TRP A 114 -15.58 0.69 -8.00
CA TRP A 114 -14.22 1.14 -7.67
C TRP A 114 -14.00 2.61 -8.03
N LEU A 115 -14.50 3.04 -9.19
CA LEU A 115 -14.43 4.44 -9.61
C LEU A 115 -15.06 5.35 -8.57
N THR A 116 -16.21 4.97 -8.05
CA THR A 116 -16.93 5.65 -7.00
C THR A 116 -16.19 5.68 -5.69
N GLN A 117 -15.66 4.54 -5.24
CA GLN A 117 -14.93 4.51 -3.97
C GLN A 117 -13.68 5.41 -4.04
N ILE A 118 -12.95 5.37 -5.15
CA ILE A 118 -11.78 6.23 -5.35
C ILE A 118 -12.16 7.71 -5.33
N ALA A 119 -13.21 8.10 -6.05
CA ALA A 119 -13.69 9.48 -6.05
C ALA A 119 -14.09 9.92 -4.64
N ARG A 120 -14.93 9.12 -3.95
CA ARG A 120 -15.38 9.42 -2.58
C ARG A 120 -14.22 9.54 -1.60
N LEU A 121 -13.26 8.62 -1.63
CA LEU A 121 -12.08 8.65 -0.76
C LEU A 121 -11.24 9.91 -1.04
N SER A 122 -11.02 10.23 -2.32
CA SER A 122 -10.24 11.41 -2.71
C SER A 122 -10.92 12.71 -2.28
N ASP A 123 -12.22 12.83 -2.50
CA ASP A 123 -13.00 14.01 -2.09
C ASP A 123 -13.03 14.17 -0.56
N THR A 124 -13.22 13.06 0.16
CA THR A 124 -13.22 13.07 1.63
C THR A 124 -11.87 13.51 2.17
N TRP A 125 -10.78 12.94 1.62
CA TRP A 125 -9.42 13.28 2.03
C TRP A 125 -9.07 14.74 1.74
N LEU A 126 -9.35 15.22 0.53
CA LEU A 126 -9.15 16.61 0.16
C LEU A 126 -10.02 17.55 0.99
N GLY A 127 -11.25 17.16 1.32
CA GLY A 127 -12.14 17.91 2.19
C GLY A 127 -11.60 18.08 3.62
N PHE A 128 -10.93 17.06 4.16
CA PHE A 128 -10.27 17.14 5.46
C PHE A 128 -8.99 17.97 5.43
N LEU A 129 -8.17 17.82 4.38
CA LEU A 129 -6.90 18.53 4.27
C LEU A 129 -7.11 20.00 3.89
N PHE A 130 -8.03 20.28 2.97
CA PHE A 130 -8.24 21.59 2.35
C PHE A 130 -9.75 21.96 2.29
N PRO A 131 -10.36 22.28 3.42
CA PRO A 131 -11.80 22.55 3.47
C PRO A 131 -12.26 23.62 2.47
N ASN A 132 -13.38 23.37 1.79
CA ASN A 132 -14.04 24.29 0.88
C ASN A 132 -13.22 24.68 -0.38
N LYS A 133 -12.32 23.81 -0.84
CA LYS A 133 -11.53 24.03 -2.05
C LYS A 133 -11.90 23.05 -3.15
N VAL A 134 -11.81 23.50 -4.39
CA VAL A 134 -11.99 22.73 -5.63
C VAL A 134 -10.81 22.90 -6.60
N THR A 135 -10.00 23.92 -6.38
CA THR A 135 -8.71 24.16 -7.07
C THR A 135 -7.64 24.38 -6.02
N TYR A 136 -6.43 23.94 -6.32
CA TYR A 136 -5.36 23.87 -5.32
C TYR A 136 -4.11 24.56 -5.86
N GLU A 137 -3.43 25.28 -4.96
CA GLU A 137 -2.19 25.97 -5.21
C GLU A 137 -1.12 25.55 -4.20
N ILE A 138 0.13 25.84 -4.49
CA ILE A 138 1.27 25.50 -3.61
C ILE A 138 1.09 26.06 -2.18
N ASP A 139 0.49 27.23 -2.04
CA ASP A 139 0.27 27.85 -0.72
C ASP A 139 -0.71 27.07 0.16
N ASP A 140 -1.61 26.29 -0.42
CA ASP A 140 -2.48 25.39 0.34
C ASP A 140 -1.67 24.31 1.05
N PHE A 141 -0.67 23.78 0.37
CA PHE A 141 0.23 22.77 0.93
C PHE A 141 1.21 23.31 1.99
N ARG A 142 1.43 24.61 2.07
CA ARG A 142 2.22 25.19 3.16
C ARG A 142 1.58 25.00 4.53
N LEU A 143 0.26 24.84 4.58
CA LEU A 143 -0.53 24.57 5.78
C LEU A 143 -0.96 23.11 5.92
N TYR A 144 -0.56 22.25 4.99
CA TYR A 144 -0.80 20.81 5.03
C TYR A 144 -0.25 20.20 6.31
N GLN A 145 -0.90 19.20 6.83
CA GLN A 145 -0.43 18.33 7.92
C GLN A 145 -0.61 16.88 7.54
N THR A 146 0.40 16.07 7.86
CA THR A 146 0.36 14.63 7.62
C THR A 146 -0.70 13.95 8.49
N ASN A 147 -0.69 14.27 9.78
CA ASN A 147 -1.51 13.56 10.75
C ASN A 147 -2.86 14.24 10.97
N LEU A 148 -3.90 13.43 10.82
CA LEU A 148 -5.27 13.78 11.18
C LEU A 148 -5.76 12.82 12.26
N ASN A 149 -6.64 13.29 13.13
CA ASN A 149 -7.30 12.42 14.09
C ASN A 149 -8.42 11.60 13.42
N ILE A 150 -9.03 10.69 14.16
CA ILE A 150 -10.07 9.76 13.64
C ILE A 150 -11.31 10.47 13.05
N VAL A 151 -11.53 11.73 13.34
CA VAL A 151 -12.64 12.53 12.78
C VAL A 151 -12.17 13.50 11.68
N GLY A 152 -10.94 13.35 11.20
CA GLY A 152 -10.38 14.15 10.10
C GLY A 152 -9.86 15.53 10.49
N LEU A 153 -9.78 15.85 11.78
CA LEU A 153 -9.22 17.10 12.25
C LEU A 153 -7.69 17.00 12.37
N ARG A 154 -7.01 18.11 12.13
CA ARG A 154 -5.56 18.22 12.28
C ARG A 154 -5.14 17.94 13.72
N THR A 155 -4.04 17.20 13.86
CA THR A 155 -3.35 17.02 15.15
C THR A 155 -2.54 18.27 15.48
N ASP A 156 -2.00 18.35 16.69
CA ASP A 156 -1.19 19.49 17.16
C ASP A 156 0.33 19.28 16.98
N ASP A 157 0.74 18.16 16.34
CA ASP A 157 2.14 17.84 16.11
C ASP A 157 2.82 18.72 15.05
N ASN A 158 2.03 19.36 14.18
CA ASN A 158 2.48 20.27 13.12
C ASN A 158 3.51 19.64 12.16
N ILE A 159 3.42 18.35 11.92
CA ILE A 159 4.36 17.57 11.10
C ILE A 159 3.87 17.48 9.65
N GLN A 160 4.82 17.59 8.74
CA GLN A 160 4.69 17.28 7.32
C GLN A 160 5.76 16.25 6.97
N GLU A 161 5.34 15.05 6.57
CA GLU A 161 6.24 13.98 6.12
C GLU A 161 6.27 13.92 4.59
N SER A 162 7.47 13.90 4.04
CA SER A 162 7.69 13.84 2.59
C SER A 162 7.13 12.55 1.99
N SER A 163 7.33 11.43 2.66
CA SER A 163 6.83 10.11 2.22
C SER A 163 5.30 10.06 2.15
N THR A 164 4.62 10.64 3.13
CA THR A 164 3.14 10.68 3.16
C THR A 164 2.59 11.69 2.14
N LEU A 165 3.24 12.82 1.95
CA LEU A 165 2.89 13.76 0.89
C LEU A 165 3.01 13.12 -0.50
N SER A 166 4.10 12.40 -0.76
CA SER A 166 4.28 11.69 -2.02
C SER A 166 3.21 10.62 -2.27
N ARG A 167 2.80 9.89 -1.22
CA ARG A 167 1.66 8.96 -1.31
C ARG A 167 0.34 9.64 -1.63
N LEU A 168 0.09 10.82 -1.05
CA LEU A 168 -1.08 11.63 -1.39
C LEU A 168 -1.05 12.03 -2.88
N ILE A 169 0.10 12.52 -3.38
CA ILE A 169 0.29 12.84 -4.80
C ILE A 169 0.04 11.62 -5.69
N TYR A 170 0.57 10.46 -5.30
CA TYR A 170 0.34 9.18 -6.00
C TYR A 170 -1.14 8.83 -6.06
N GLY A 171 -1.84 8.92 -4.94
CA GLY A 171 -3.27 8.63 -4.83
C GLY A 171 -4.12 9.55 -5.69
N LEU A 172 -3.88 10.86 -5.62
CA LEU A 172 -4.60 11.88 -6.42
C LEU A 172 -4.31 11.75 -7.91
N SER A 173 -3.07 11.47 -8.29
CA SER A 173 -2.71 11.21 -9.69
C SER A 173 -3.39 9.95 -10.21
N SER A 174 -3.46 8.90 -9.41
CA SER A 174 -4.17 7.66 -9.75
C SER A 174 -5.68 7.87 -9.84
N ALA A 175 -6.26 8.67 -8.93
CA ALA A 175 -7.66 9.05 -8.96
C ALA A 175 -8.01 9.83 -10.23
N TYR A 176 -7.15 10.76 -10.65
CA TYR A 176 -7.32 11.46 -11.92
C TYR A 176 -7.32 10.49 -13.12
N LEU A 177 -6.38 9.53 -13.17
CA LEU A 177 -6.31 8.54 -14.25
C LEU A 177 -7.58 7.69 -14.36
N LEU A 178 -8.24 7.44 -13.23
CA LEU A 178 -9.48 6.66 -13.18
C LEU A 178 -10.73 7.49 -13.47
N THR A 179 -10.78 8.73 -12.96
CA THR A 179 -12.01 9.55 -12.95
C THR A 179 -12.03 10.67 -13.97
N GLY A 180 -10.85 11.13 -14.44
CA GLY A 180 -10.73 12.34 -15.25
C GLY A 180 -11.01 13.65 -14.48
N SER A 181 -11.10 13.63 -13.14
CA SER A 181 -11.43 14.83 -12.36
C SER A 181 -10.23 15.78 -12.28
N GLU A 182 -10.34 16.94 -12.90
CA GLU A 182 -9.32 18.00 -12.90
C GLU A 182 -8.97 18.51 -11.49
N SER A 183 -9.87 18.38 -10.54
CA SER A 183 -9.63 18.73 -9.14
C SER A 183 -8.49 17.91 -8.54
N TYR A 184 -8.45 16.59 -8.83
CA TYR A 184 -7.39 15.71 -8.35
C TYR A 184 -6.05 16.01 -9.01
N LEU A 185 -6.04 16.30 -10.31
CA LEU A 185 -4.82 16.70 -11.00
C LEU A 185 -4.29 18.06 -10.50
N SER A 186 -5.18 19.02 -10.24
CA SER A 186 -4.83 20.31 -9.64
C SER A 186 -4.17 20.14 -8.27
N ALA A 187 -4.75 19.29 -7.41
CA ALA A 187 -4.19 18.99 -6.11
C ALA A 187 -2.83 18.24 -6.21
N ALA A 188 -2.73 17.27 -7.11
CA ALA A 188 -1.47 16.56 -7.35
C ALA A 188 -0.36 17.52 -7.83
N ARG A 189 -0.68 18.41 -8.76
CA ARG A 189 0.25 19.44 -9.28
C ARG A 189 0.77 20.35 -8.16
N ALA A 190 -0.12 20.89 -7.35
CA ALA A 190 0.26 21.72 -6.22
C ALA A 190 1.11 20.97 -5.20
N GLY A 191 0.78 19.69 -4.92
CA GLY A 191 1.56 18.82 -4.07
C GLY A 191 2.96 18.55 -4.61
N VAL A 192 3.11 18.28 -5.91
CA VAL A 192 4.42 18.09 -6.57
C VAL A 192 5.26 19.35 -6.48
N GLN A 193 4.69 20.51 -6.79
CA GLN A 193 5.41 21.79 -6.68
C GLN A 193 5.88 22.03 -5.25
N TYR A 194 5.03 21.77 -4.27
CA TYR A 194 5.36 21.91 -2.86
C TYR A 194 6.42 20.91 -2.40
N GLN A 195 6.34 19.64 -2.80
CA GLN A 195 7.35 18.62 -2.51
C GLN A 195 8.72 19.04 -3.03
N ARG A 196 8.79 19.48 -4.28
CA ARG A 196 10.03 19.93 -4.93
C ARG A 196 10.60 21.19 -4.27
N GLU A 197 9.76 22.17 -3.92
CA GLU A 197 10.22 23.42 -3.29
C GLU A 197 10.72 23.19 -1.86
N THR A 198 10.05 22.29 -1.10
CA THR A 198 10.23 22.18 0.35
C THR A 198 11.21 21.08 0.74
N PHE A 199 11.13 19.90 0.09
CA PHE A 199 11.82 18.69 0.55
C PHE A 199 13.01 18.29 -0.33
N ARG A 200 13.13 18.86 -1.53
CA ARG A 200 14.22 18.55 -2.45
C ARG A 200 15.53 19.19 -2.01
N SER A 201 16.61 18.40 -1.99
CA SER A 201 17.97 18.85 -1.73
C SER A 201 18.90 18.35 -2.85
N LEU A 202 19.48 19.27 -3.60
CA LEU A 202 20.43 18.96 -4.65
C LEU A 202 21.88 19.10 -4.14
N THR A 203 22.77 18.23 -4.62
CA THR A 203 24.21 18.41 -4.40
C THR A 203 24.72 19.66 -5.14
N SER A 204 25.85 20.19 -4.72
CA SER A 204 26.41 21.44 -5.29
C SER A 204 26.72 21.35 -6.78
N ASP A 205 27.00 20.15 -7.28
CA ASP A 205 27.21 19.88 -8.70
C ASP A 205 25.90 19.59 -9.47
N GLY A 206 24.77 19.60 -8.76
CA GLY A 206 23.44 19.35 -9.32
C GLY A 206 23.17 17.92 -9.82
N LYS A 207 24.08 16.96 -9.56
CA LYS A 207 23.95 15.60 -10.11
C LYS A 207 23.05 14.68 -9.30
N HIS A 208 22.96 14.90 -8.00
CA HIS A 208 22.23 14.05 -7.06
C HIS A 208 21.11 14.81 -6.40
N CYS A 209 20.05 14.09 -6.09
CA CYS A 209 18.89 14.61 -5.39
C CYS A 209 18.59 13.74 -4.17
N PHE A 210 18.59 14.34 -3.00
CA PHE A 210 18.10 13.77 -1.75
C PHE A 210 16.79 14.45 -1.35
N TRP A 211 15.95 13.75 -0.64
CA TRP A 211 14.68 14.24 -0.14
C TRP A 211 14.70 14.29 1.38
N ALA A 212 14.35 15.44 1.94
CA ALA A 212 14.19 15.56 3.38
C ALA A 212 13.06 14.65 3.88
N SER A 213 13.25 14.02 5.03
CA SER A 213 12.26 13.13 5.64
C SER A 213 10.97 13.88 6.01
N GLY A 214 11.11 15.08 6.56
CA GLY A 214 9.96 15.85 6.98
C GLY A 214 10.26 17.27 7.38
N LYS A 215 9.19 17.97 7.77
CA LYS A 215 9.21 19.35 8.23
C LYS A 215 8.26 19.50 9.41
N ARG A 216 8.70 20.18 10.45
CA ARG A 216 7.84 20.57 11.57
C ARG A 216 7.71 22.09 11.63
N ARG A 217 6.48 22.56 11.68
CA ARG A 217 6.22 23.97 11.88
C ARG A 217 6.25 24.30 13.38
N THR A 218 6.94 25.37 13.73
CA THR A 218 6.94 25.97 15.06
C THR A 218 6.14 27.27 15.04
N GLU A 219 5.97 27.93 16.19
CA GLU A 219 5.21 29.17 16.29
C GLU A 219 5.76 30.29 15.38
N TYR A 220 7.08 30.37 15.23
CA TYR A 220 7.75 31.46 14.49
C TYR A 220 8.51 31.03 13.25
N SER A 221 8.71 29.71 13.05
CA SER A 221 9.52 29.19 11.96
C SER A 221 9.14 27.74 11.61
N TYR A 222 9.97 27.08 10.84
CA TYR A 222 9.90 25.65 10.62
C TYR A 222 11.28 25.02 10.73
N GLN A 223 11.31 23.72 11.06
CA GLN A 223 12.49 22.89 11.07
C GLN A 223 12.37 21.82 10.01
N LEU A 224 13.34 21.74 9.10
CA LEU A 224 13.45 20.70 8.10
C LEU A 224 14.32 19.57 8.64
N TYR A 225 13.84 18.32 8.51
CA TYR A 225 14.56 17.12 8.91
C TYR A 225 15.05 16.39 7.67
N MET A 226 16.38 16.34 7.48
CA MET A 226 16.99 15.57 6.39
C MET A 226 16.97 14.07 6.70
N THR A 227 17.04 13.72 7.97
CA THR A 227 17.10 12.34 8.47
C THR A 227 15.73 11.87 8.95
N SER A 228 15.52 10.55 8.93
CA SER A 228 14.33 9.94 9.48
C SER A 228 14.15 10.27 10.96
N GLN A 229 12.89 10.43 11.35
CA GLN A 229 12.45 10.62 12.73
C GLN A 229 11.81 9.36 13.32
N ASN A 230 11.66 8.31 12.49
CA ASN A 230 11.11 7.03 12.91
C ASN A 230 12.08 6.26 13.80
N ASP A 231 11.56 5.51 14.77
CA ASP A 231 12.36 4.94 15.87
C ASP A 231 13.59 4.15 15.43
N ASP A 232 13.42 3.13 14.59
CA ASP A 232 14.52 2.25 14.17
C ASP A 232 15.45 2.92 13.12
N ASP A 233 14.98 3.98 12.46
CA ASP A 233 15.70 4.67 11.38
C ASP A 233 16.21 6.05 11.80
N ARG A 234 15.98 6.43 13.04
CA ARG A 234 16.26 7.79 13.55
C ARG A 234 17.69 8.23 13.31
N GLY A 235 17.84 9.41 12.71
CA GLY A 235 19.15 10.01 12.44
C GLY A 235 19.84 9.49 11.17
N THR A 236 19.23 8.54 10.46
CA THR A 236 19.74 7.99 9.20
C THR A 236 18.99 8.55 7.99
N ILE A 237 19.48 8.25 6.79
CA ILE A 237 18.75 8.47 5.53
C ILE A 237 18.33 7.09 4.99
N PRO A 238 17.11 6.62 5.31
CA PRO A 238 16.63 5.34 4.83
C PRO A 238 16.34 5.40 3.33
N LEU A 239 16.74 4.39 2.59
CA LEU A 239 16.49 4.31 1.15
C LEU A 239 14.99 4.32 0.85
N TYR A 240 14.16 3.64 1.64
CA TYR A 240 12.73 3.58 1.40
C TYR A 240 12.04 4.96 1.45
N GLU A 241 12.48 5.88 2.34
CA GLU A 241 11.95 7.25 2.37
C GLU A 241 12.31 8.02 1.09
N GLN A 242 13.54 7.82 0.58
CA GLN A 242 13.98 8.40 -0.69
C GLN A 242 13.19 7.85 -1.88
N ILE A 243 12.90 6.56 -1.88
CA ILE A 243 12.07 5.92 -2.91
C ILE A 243 10.62 6.41 -2.82
N TYR A 244 10.07 6.59 -1.63
CA TYR A 244 8.72 7.15 -1.47
C TYR A 244 8.55 8.50 -2.15
N ALA A 245 9.57 9.35 -2.08
CA ALA A 245 9.54 10.63 -2.78
C ALA A 245 9.30 10.47 -4.29
N LEU A 246 9.79 9.38 -4.89
CA LEU A 246 9.59 9.08 -6.32
C LEU A 246 8.20 8.54 -6.64
N ALA A 247 7.50 7.91 -5.72
CA ALA A 247 6.22 7.26 -6.00
C ALA A 247 5.19 8.26 -6.58
N GLY A 248 5.01 9.39 -5.91
CA GLY A 248 4.13 10.45 -6.37
C GLY A 248 4.63 11.12 -7.65
N LEU A 249 5.94 11.41 -7.72
CA LEU A 249 6.54 12.05 -8.89
C LEU A 249 6.43 11.18 -10.15
N ALA A 250 6.70 9.88 -10.05
CA ALA A 250 6.60 8.95 -11.18
C ALA A 250 5.15 8.84 -11.69
N GLN A 251 4.17 8.76 -10.79
CA GLN A 251 2.76 8.69 -11.18
C GLN A 251 2.25 10.00 -11.76
N TYR A 252 2.69 11.14 -11.23
CA TYR A 252 2.38 12.46 -11.79
C TYR A 252 3.04 12.65 -13.17
N TYR A 253 4.32 12.28 -13.31
CA TYR A 253 5.02 12.31 -14.59
C TYR A 253 4.31 11.49 -15.67
N ARG A 254 3.79 10.31 -15.31
CA ARG A 254 3.02 9.45 -16.23
C ARG A 254 1.83 10.18 -16.87
N ILE A 255 1.25 11.15 -16.17
CA ILE A 255 0.10 11.94 -16.66
C ILE A 255 0.56 13.14 -17.48
N THR A 256 1.57 13.86 -16.97
CA THR A 256 1.90 15.21 -17.43
C THR A 256 3.07 15.25 -18.39
N LEU A 257 3.95 14.24 -18.35
CA LEU A 257 5.25 14.24 -19.04
C LEU A 257 6.12 15.46 -18.69
N ASP A 258 5.97 16.00 -17.48
CA ASP A 258 6.71 17.17 -17.00
C ASP A 258 8.20 16.84 -16.87
N TRP A 259 9.00 17.48 -17.74
CA TRP A 259 10.43 17.24 -17.82
C TRP A 259 11.19 17.57 -16.52
N GLU A 260 10.80 18.63 -15.83
CA GLU A 260 11.48 19.00 -14.59
C GLU A 260 11.26 17.96 -13.48
N VAL A 261 10.09 17.32 -13.46
CA VAL A 261 9.79 16.21 -12.56
C VAL A 261 10.62 14.99 -12.93
N LEU A 262 10.74 14.68 -14.22
CA LEU A 262 11.58 13.57 -14.70
C LEU A 262 13.05 13.79 -14.35
N ASP A 263 13.57 15.00 -14.48
CA ASP A 263 14.95 15.33 -14.14
C ASP A 263 15.23 15.10 -12.64
N ASP A 264 14.30 15.46 -11.76
CA ASP A 264 14.40 15.14 -10.32
C ASP A 264 14.38 13.62 -10.06
N ILE A 265 13.56 12.86 -10.80
CA ILE A 265 13.54 11.38 -10.73
C ILE A 265 14.88 10.80 -11.18
N LEU A 266 15.43 11.26 -12.31
CA LEU A 266 16.74 10.87 -12.83
C LEU A 266 17.85 11.06 -11.79
N ARG A 267 17.91 12.24 -11.18
CA ARG A 267 18.91 12.58 -10.17
C ARG A 267 18.76 11.73 -8.92
N THR A 268 17.52 11.43 -8.52
CA THR A 268 17.24 10.59 -7.35
C THR A 268 17.67 9.14 -7.60
N ILE A 269 17.38 8.57 -8.77
CA ILE A 269 17.82 7.21 -9.11
C ILE A 269 19.36 7.16 -9.23
N ARG A 270 20.01 8.20 -9.75
CA ARG A 270 21.46 8.32 -9.72
C ARG A 270 21.99 8.31 -8.26
N THR A 271 21.31 9.01 -7.35
CA THR A 271 21.65 8.97 -5.92
C THR A 271 21.59 7.56 -5.37
N PHE A 272 20.56 6.77 -5.71
CA PHE A 272 20.48 5.37 -5.29
C PHE A 272 21.66 4.55 -5.77
N ASN A 273 22.00 4.66 -7.05
CA ASN A 273 23.08 3.90 -7.66
C ASN A 273 24.47 4.29 -7.13
N ASP A 274 24.69 5.56 -6.84
CA ASP A 274 26.00 6.04 -6.44
C ASP A 274 26.26 5.86 -4.93
N PHE A 275 25.22 5.90 -4.07
CA PHE A 275 25.39 5.86 -2.63
C PHE A 275 24.91 4.57 -1.96
N TYR A 276 23.83 3.95 -2.45
CA TYR A 276 23.25 2.77 -1.80
C TYR A 276 23.55 1.45 -2.50
N LEU A 277 23.94 1.44 -3.76
CA LEU A 277 24.10 0.21 -4.55
C LEU A 277 25.32 -0.59 -4.11
N ASP A 278 25.12 -1.87 -3.80
CA ASP A 278 26.15 -2.86 -3.52
C ASP A 278 26.57 -3.56 -4.82
N PHE A 279 27.53 -3.00 -5.54
CA PHE A 279 27.90 -3.47 -6.88
C PHE A 279 29.37 -3.82 -7.03
N GLU A 280 29.63 -4.80 -7.90
CA GLU A 280 30.93 -5.44 -8.08
C GLU A 280 32.03 -4.48 -8.52
N SER A 281 31.72 -3.49 -9.35
CA SER A 281 32.70 -2.50 -9.82
C SER A 281 33.24 -1.61 -8.69
N LYS A 282 32.53 -1.48 -7.57
CA LYS A 282 32.93 -0.68 -6.40
C LYS A 282 33.51 -1.52 -5.28
N TYR A 283 32.96 -2.71 -5.05
CA TYR A 283 33.31 -3.57 -3.92
C TYR A 283 33.99 -4.89 -4.33
N GLY A 284 34.21 -5.10 -5.63
CA GLY A 284 34.83 -6.31 -6.15
C GLY A 284 33.98 -7.57 -5.88
N LYS A 285 34.67 -8.68 -5.61
CA LYS A 285 34.01 -9.97 -5.33
C LYS A 285 33.22 -10.00 -4.02
N ASP A 286 33.31 -8.96 -3.20
CA ASP A 286 32.60 -8.84 -1.93
C ASP A 286 31.21 -8.17 -2.10
N ALA A 287 30.83 -7.81 -3.32
CA ALA A 287 29.51 -7.29 -3.63
C ALA A 287 28.48 -8.42 -3.71
N PHE A 288 27.33 -8.21 -3.08
CA PHE A 288 26.23 -9.17 -3.05
C PHE A 288 24.99 -8.69 -3.85
N GLY A 289 25.10 -7.53 -4.49
CA GLY A 289 24.06 -6.95 -5.33
C GLY A 289 22.96 -6.21 -4.58
N ASP A 290 22.19 -5.43 -5.35
CA ASP A 290 21.10 -4.58 -4.90
C ASP A 290 21.52 -3.52 -3.85
N TYR A 291 20.60 -2.95 -3.10
CA TYR A 291 20.80 -1.71 -2.35
C TYR A 291 20.89 -1.95 -0.84
N PHE A 292 21.80 -1.20 -0.19
CA PHE A 292 21.77 -1.02 1.27
C PHE A 292 20.56 -0.22 1.70
N SER A 293 20.07 -0.48 2.91
CA SER A 293 18.84 0.13 3.42
C SER A 293 19.02 1.55 3.95
N HIS A 294 20.20 1.91 4.45
CA HIS A 294 20.44 3.18 5.14
C HIS A 294 21.80 3.80 4.81
N LEU A 295 21.82 5.14 4.82
CA LEU A 295 23.08 5.91 4.86
C LEU A 295 23.16 6.70 6.17
N ASP A 296 24.39 6.84 6.67
CA ASP A 296 24.71 7.84 7.67
C ASP A 296 24.66 9.24 7.05
N TYR A 297 23.98 10.15 7.73
CA TYR A 297 23.79 11.51 7.24
C TYR A 297 25.10 12.30 7.08
N ALA A 298 26.04 12.10 7.98
CA ALA A 298 27.29 12.88 8.00
C ALA A 298 28.27 12.44 6.91
N THR A 299 28.35 11.14 6.65
CA THR A 299 29.33 10.55 5.72
C THR A 299 28.74 10.14 4.39
N LEU A 300 27.41 10.07 4.27
CA LEU A 300 26.67 9.50 3.14
C LEU A 300 27.14 8.07 2.82
N SER A 301 27.52 7.31 3.85
CA SER A 301 28.01 5.94 3.73
C SER A 301 27.08 4.94 4.42
N TRP A 302 26.88 3.80 3.78
CA TRP A 302 26.22 2.64 4.36
C TRP A 302 27.13 1.88 5.34
N ASP A 303 28.45 2.11 5.26
CA ASP A 303 29.51 1.45 6.04
C ASP A 303 30.00 2.35 7.21
N SER A 304 29.07 3.07 7.83
CA SER A 304 29.35 3.91 8.99
C SER A 304 28.88 3.24 10.28
N GLU A 305 29.73 3.15 11.27
CA GLU A 305 29.37 2.65 12.61
C GLU A 305 28.27 3.48 13.28
N ALA A 306 28.08 4.74 12.85
CA ALA A 306 27.02 5.61 13.35
C ALA A 306 25.62 5.10 13.01
N LEU A 307 25.49 4.20 12.03
CA LEU A 307 24.24 3.53 11.68
C LEU A 307 23.78 2.48 12.71
N GLY A 308 24.66 2.07 13.63
CA GLY A 308 24.32 1.08 14.66
C GLY A 308 23.78 -0.23 14.04
N ASP A 309 22.60 -0.65 14.47
CA ASP A 309 21.97 -1.87 13.96
C ASP A 309 21.64 -1.82 12.46
N ASN A 310 21.58 -0.64 11.84
CA ASN A 310 21.34 -0.46 10.42
C ASN A 310 22.60 -0.53 9.55
N HIS A 311 23.77 -0.67 10.17
CA HIS A 311 25.06 -0.76 9.48
C HIS A 311 25.11 -1.97 8.53
N GLY A 312 25.32 -1.71 7.24
CA GLY A 312 25.48 -2.74 6.22
C GLY A 312 24.24 -3.63 6.01
N ARG A 313 23.03 -3.16 6.33
CA ARG A 313 21.78 -3.94 6.19
C ARG A 313 21.08 -3.69 4.88
N LYS A 314 20.30 -4.68 4.49
CA LYS A 314 19.33 -4.63 3.37
C LYS A 314 17.95 -4.99 3.91
N ASN A 315 16.89 -4.45 3.32
CA ASN A 315 15.56 -4.65 3.88
C ASN A 315 14.44 -4.73 2.84
N TRP A 316 13.35 -5.34 3.27
CA TRP A 316 12.10 -5.44 2.54
C TRP A 316 11.54 -4.06 2.15
N ASN A 317 11.55 -3.09 3.08
CA ASN A 317 10.96 -1.77 2.85
C ASN A 317 11.51 -1.10 1.58
N SER A 318 12.81 -1.15 1.36
CA SER A 318 13.43 -0.54 0.19
C SER A 318 13.24 -1.39 -1.07
N ILE A 319 13.61 -2.67 -1.00
CA ILE A 319 13.78 -3.53 -2.17
C ILE A 319 12.49 -4.26 -2.52
N GLY A 320 11.84 -4.86 -1.56
CA GLY A 320 10.64 -5.69 -1.79
C GLY A 320 9.39 -4.89 -2.09
N ASP A 321 9.22 -3.74 -1.43
CA ASP A 321 8.02 -2.93 -1.55
C ASP A 321 8.20 -1.80 -2.58
N HIS A 322 9.17 -0.91 -2.40
CA HIS A 322 9.12 0.40 -3.03
C HIS A 322 9.75 0.46 -4.40
N ILE A 323 10.89 -0.22 -4.64
CA ILE A 323 11.55 -0.19 -5.95
C ILE A 323 10.64 -0.73 -7.06
N PRO A 324 10.06 -1.94 -6.97
CA PRO A 324 9.20 -2.44 -8.03
C PRO A 324 7.94 -1.58 -8.24
N ALA A 325 7.39 -1.03 -7.14
CA ALA A 325 6.15 -0.27 -7.20
C ALA A 325 6.24 0.98 -8.07
N TYR A 326 7.26 1.81 -7.89
CA TYR A 326 7.40 3.03 -8.67
C TYR A 326 8.04 2.81 -10.04
N LEU A 327 9.00 1.84 -10.15
CA LEU A 327 9.70 1.59 -11.41
C LEU A 327 8.77 1.13 -12.52
N VAL A 328 7.84 0.22 -12.24
CA VAL A 328 6.86 -0.23 -13.23
C VAL A 328 6.05 0.95 -13.78
N ASN A 329 5.60 1.87 -12.92
CA ASN A 329 4.86 3.06 -13.35
C ASN A 329 5.72 3.99 -14.22
N LEU A 330 6.98 4.18 -13.82
CA LEU A 330 7.92 5.01 -14.57
C LEU A 330 8.23 4.39 -15.96
N MET A 331 8.48 3.09 -16.01
CA MET A 331 8.78 2.39 -17.25
C MET A 331 7.61 2.42 -18.23
N ILE A 332 6.38 2.25 -17.75
CA ILE A 332 5.17 2.40 -18.58
C ILE A 332 5.08 3.81 -19.18
N ALA A 333 5.52 4.85 -18.46
CA ALA A 333 5.54 6.22 -18.95
C ALA A 333 6.69 6.49 -19.95
N LEU A 334 7.74 5.68 -19.92
CA LEU A 334 8.93 5.81 -20.79
C LEU A 334 8.94 4.84 -21.98
N GLU A 335 8.00 3.93 -22.07
CA GLU A 335 7.89 2.96 -23.16
C GLU A 335 6.54 3.08 -23.90
N PRO A 336 6.49 3.70 -25.10
CA PRO A 336 7.63 4.25 -25.86
C PRO A 336 8.20 5.54 -25.27
N LEU A 337 9.49 5.78 -25.47
CA LEU A 337 10.13 7.02 -25.03
C LEU A 337 9.38 8.22 -25.62
N PRO A 338 9.02 9.21 -24.80
CA PRO A 338 8.49 10.47 -25.31
C PRO A 338 9.51 11.11 -26.26
N ILE A 339 9.08 11.46 -27.46
CA ILE A 339 9.94 12.14 -28.43
C ILE A 339 10.15 13.57 -27.91
N THR A 340 11.34 13.84 -27.37
CA THR A 340 11.78 15.17 -27.00
C THR A 340 13.03 15.52 -27.75
N ASP A 341 13.07 16.72 -28.35
CA ASP A 341 14.23 17.18 -29.09
C ASP A 341 15.49 17.22 -28.21
N GLY A 342 16.51 16.47 -28.58
CA GLY A 342 17.86 16.58 -28.05
C GLY A 342 18.31 15.58 -26.98
N ASN A 343 17.41 14.88 -26.26
CA ASN A 343 17.79 14.03 -25.11
C ASN A 343 17.50 12.53 -25.29
N TYR A 344 17.21 12.08 -26.51
CA TYR A 344 16.79 10.69 -26.76
C TYR A 344 17.80 9.64 -26.28
N GLU A 345 19.10 9.85 -26.57
CA GLU A 345 20.14 8.89 -26.13
C GLU A 345 20.30 8.81 -24.61
N GLU A 346 20.20 9.94 -23.91
CA GLU A 346 20.26 9.97 -22.45
C GLU A 346 19.05 9.25 -21.85
N MET A 347 17.88 9.50 -22.38
CA MET A 347 16.64 8.85 -21.95
C MET A 347 16.64 7.35 -22.23
N GLN A 348 17.20 6.92 -23.35
CA GLN A 348 17.35 5.51 -23.65
C GLN A 348 18.29 4.81 -22.66
N LYS A 349 19.44 5.41 -22.36
CA LYS A 349 20.38 4.90 -21.33
C LYS A 349 19.72 4.84 -19.94
N PHE A 350 18.92 5.84 -19.64
CA PHE A 350 18.18 5.87 -18.38
C PHE A 350 17.14 4.75 -18.30
N LEU A 351 16.35 4.54 -19.35
CA LEU A 351 15.39 3.46 -19.44
C LEU A 351 16.07 2.09 -19.27
N GLU A 352 17.22 1.87 -19.93
CA GLU A 352 17.98 0.63 -19.75
C GLU A 352 18.50 0.48 -18.31
N THR A 353 18.85 1.57 -17.64
CA THR A 353 19.20 1.55 -16.21
C THR A 353 18.00 1.12 -15.36
N CYS A 354 16.81 1.66 -15.61
CA CYS A 354 15.58 1.26 -14.91
C CYS A 354 15.24 -0.21 -15.13
N LYS A 355 15.36 -0.72 -16.36
CA LYS A 355 15.17 -2.14 -16.70
C LYS A 355 16.14 -3.03 -15.94
N LYS A 356 17.42 -2.63 -15.88
CA LYS A 356 18.45 -3.37 -15.13
C LYS A 356 18.12 -3.41 -13.63
N ILE A 357 17.73 -2.28 -13.04
CA ILE A 357 17.33 -2.22 -11.63
C ILE A 357 16.15 -3.17 -11.39
N LEU A 358 15.08 -3.06 -12.18
CA LEU A 358 13.89 -3.89 -12.02
C LEU A 358 14.22 -5.39 -12.11
N ARG A 359 15.03 -5.77 -13.09
CA ARG A 359 15.45 -7.17 -13.27
C ARG A 359 16.26 -7.68 -12.08
N THR A 360 17.27 -6.94 -11.65
CA THR A 360 18.13 -7.31 -10.51
C THR A 360 17.31 -7.45 -9.24
N THR A 361 16.52 -6.43 -8.92
CA THR A 361 15.68 -6.43 -7.71
C THR A 361 14.65 -7.56 -7.73
N SER A 362 14.00 -7.81 -8.86
CA SER A 362 13.01 -8.90 -8.98
C SER A 362 13.66 -10.27 -8.77
N THR A 363 14.85 -10.48 -9.31
CA THR A 363 15.61 -11.73 -9.13
C THR A 363 16.00 -11.91 -7.66
N ILE A 364 16.51 -10.88 -7.02
CA ILE A 364 16.87 -10.91 -5.59
C ILE A 364 15.65 -11.22 -4.72
N ILE A 365 14.50 -10.65 -5.00
CA ILE A 365 13.28 -10.94 -4.25
C ILE A 365 12.91 -12.42 -4.34
N ILE A 366 12.96 -13.02 -5.53
CA ILE A 366 12.64 -14.44 -5.70
C ILE A 366 13.62 -15.33 -4.96
N GLU A 367 14.92 -15.02 -5.01
CA GLU A 367 15.99 -15.89 -4.54
C GLU A 367 16.28 -15.74 -3.06
N GLN A 368 16.14 -14.53 -2.50
CA GLN A 368 16.65 -14.20 -1.17
C GLN A 368 15.58 -13.92 -0.11
N PHE A 369 14.35 -13.51 -0.55
CA PHE A 369 13.33 -13.13 0.42
C PHE A 369 12.59 -14.31 1.06
N PRO A 370 12.28 -15.40 0.33
CA PRO A 370 11.68 -16.59 0.97
C PRO A 370 12.57 -17.10 2.11
N ASP A 371 11.93 -17.57 3.18
CA ASP A 371 12.68 -18.19 4.27
C ASP A 371 13.42 -19.44 3.79
N PRO A 372 14.70 -19.64 4.19
CA PRO A 372 15.44 -20.86 3.89
C PRO A 372 14.80 -22.13 4.48
N ASP A 373 14.04 -22.00 5.58
CA ASP A 373 13.22 -23.08 6.12
C ASP A 373 11.91 -23.16 5.35
N GLU A 374 11.72 -24.23 4.59
CA GLU A 374 10.51 -24.46 3.79
C GLU A 374 9.21 -24.52 4.63
N ASN A 375 9.32 -24.77 5.93
CA ASN A 375 8.18 -24.75 6.85
C ASN A 375 7.74 -23.35 7.25
N VAL A 376 8.55 -22.32 6.96
CA VAL A 376 8.21 -20.91 7.19
C VAL A 376 7.70 -20.30 5.88
N PRO A 377 6.39 -20.13 5.70
CA PRO A 377 5.82 -19.74 4.41
C PRO A 377 5.87 -18.25 4.12
N PHE A 378 6.59 -17.48 4.93
CA PHE A 378 6.68 -16.03 4.88
C PHE A 378 8.01 -15.56 4.32
N VAL A 379 8.02 -14.35 3.76
CA VAL A 379 9.27 -13.70 3.37
C VAL A 379 10.02 -13.13 4.58
N ASN A 380 11.34 -13.03 4.47
CA ASN A 380 12.17 -12.28 5.40
C ASN A 380 12.13 -10.78 5.06
N GLU A 381 12.28 -9.93 6.07
CA GLU A 381 12.13 -8.48 5.93
C GLU A 381 13.45 -7.73 6.10
N ARG A 382 14.44 -8.32 6.78
CA ARG A 382 15.74 -7.70 7.04
C ARG A 382 16.86 -8.70 6.83
N PHE A 383 17.94 -8.25 6.21
CA PHE A 383 19.03 -9.08 5.78
C PHE A 383 20.38 -8.45 6.16
N LEU A 384 21.34 -9.31 6.40
CA LEU A 384 22.76 -8.95 6.41
C LEU A 384 23.19 -8.55 4.99
N ARG A 385 24.38 -8.00 4.85
CA ARG A 385 24.94 -7.59 3.55
C ARG A 385 24.90 -8.71 2.50
N ASN A 386 25.19 -9.94 2.93
CA ASN A 386 25.27 -11.14 2.09
C ASN A 386 23.91 -11.83 1.83
N TRP A 387 22.82 -11.17 2.15
CA TRP A 387 21.44 -11.65 2.04
C TRP A 387 21.04 -12.75 3.03
N GLU A 388 21.87 -13.11 3.98
CA GLU A 388 21.42 -13.94 5.09
C GLU A 388 20.36 -13.21 5.89
N PRO A 389 19.25 -13.87 6.28
CA PRO A 389 18.25 -13.28 7.14
C PRO A 389 18.83 -12.79 8.46
N ASP A 390 18.53 -11.55 8.85
CA ASP A 390 18.99 -10.98 10.13
C ASP A 390 18.16 -11.53 11.29
N HIS A 391 18.58 -12.69 11.82
CA HIS A 391 17.89 -13.34 12.93
C HIS A 391 18.14 -12.67 14.29
N ASP A 392 19.05 -11.72 14.39
CA ASP A 392 19.27 -10.95 15.63
C ASP A 392 18.23 -9.83 15.76
N TRP A 393 17.64 -9.41 14.67
CA TRP A 393 16.54 -8.47 14.70
C TRP A 393 15.27 -9.13 15.23
N ARG A 394 14.85 -8.68 16.41
CA ARG A 394 13.74 -9.29 17.18
C ARG A 394 12.45 -9.48 16.38
N TRP A 395 12.12 -8.54 15.49
CA TRP A 395 10.90 -8.58 14.70
C TRP A 395 10.91 -9.69 13.65
N GLN A 396 12.06 -9.99 13.07
CA GLN A 396 12.21 -11.08 12.11
C GLN A 396 11.97 -12.44 12.72
N ARG A 397 12.38 -12.66 13.96
CA ARG A 397 12.18 -13.93 14.65
C ARG A 397 10.73 -14.23 14.96
N ASN A 398 10.00 -13.19 15.35
CA ASN A 398 8.77 -13.36 16.08
C ASN A 398 7.53 -13.11 15.24
N ARG A 399 7.65 -12.35 14.14
CA ARG A 399 6.47 -11.94 13.37
C ARG A 399 6.65 -12.07 11.87
N ALA A 400 5.54 -12.34 11.22
CA ALA A 400 5.34 -12.12 9.80
C ALA A 400 4.19 -11.13 9.62
N VAL A 401 4.43 -10.04 8.88
CA VAL A 401 3.40 -9.04 8.60
C VAL A 401 2.60 -9.51 7.39
N VAL A 402 1.30 -9.69 7.56
CA VAL A 402 0.40 -10.19 6.51
C VAL A 402 0.40 -9.24 5.32
N GLY A 403 0.23 -7.95 5.58
CA GLY A 403 0.24 -6.91 4.55
C GLY A 403 1.53 -6.85 3.75
N HIS A 404 2.70 -7.09 4.37
CA HIS A 404 3.99 -7.12 3.67
C HIS A 404 4.09 -8.30 2.68
N ASN A 405 3.66 -9.49 3.08
CA ASN A 405 3.64 -10.66 2.18
C ASN A 405 2.68 -10.44 1.00
N LEU A 406 1.49 -9.87 1.25
CA LEU A 406 0.53 -9.50 0.20
C LEU A 406 1.07 -8.39 -0.71
N LYS A 407 1.79 -7.43 -0.16
CA LYS A 407 2.39 -6.33 -0.93
C LYS A 407 3.47 -6.84 -1.89
N ILE A 408 4.32 -7.78 -1.45
CA ILE A 408 5.26 -8.46 -2.34
C ILE A 408 4.51 -9.20 -3.43
N ALA A 409 3.52 -10.02 -3.10
CA ALA A 409 2.73 -10.76 -4.07
C ALA A 409 2.14 -9.82 -5.15
N TRP A 410 1.58 -8.69 -4.73
CA TRP A 410 1.05 -7.68 -5.64
C TRP A 410 2.14 -7.06 -6.54
N ASN A 411 3.28 -6.68 -5.97
CA ASN A 411 4.40 -6.13 -6.75
C ASN A 411 4.92 -7.14 -7.78
N LEU A 412 5.12 -8.39 -7.36
CA LEU A 412 5.61 -9.46 -8.25
C LEU A 412 4.65 -9.72 -9.40
N THR A 413 3.33 -9.70 -9.14
CA THR A 413 2.31 -9.83 -10.19
C THR A 413 2.42 -8.71 -11.23
N ARG A 414 2.61 -7.46 -10.79
CA ARG A 414 2.78 -6.31 -11.70
C ARG A 414 4.05 -6.42 -12.53
N VAL A 415 5.15 -6.80 -11.90
CA VAL A 415 6.44 -7.01 -12.57
C VAL A 415 6.37 -8.17 -13.55
N ALA A 416 5.73 -9.29 -13.18
CA ALA A 416 5.50 -10.42 -14.07
C ALA A 416 4.72 -10.02 -15.33
N ASN A 417 3.63 -9.25 -15.16
CA ASN A 417 2.86 -8.73 -16.30
C ASN A 417 3.71 -7.86 -17.23
N TYR A 418 4.60 -7.04 -16.67
CA TYR A 418 5.55 -6.26 -17.49
C TYR A 418 6.49 -7.18 -18.28
N TYR A 419 7.01 -8.26 -17.70
CA TYR A 419 7.89 -9.19 -18.40
C TYR A 419 7.16 -10.07 -19.41
N TYR A 420 5.92 -10.50 -19.16
CA TYR A 420 5.11 -11.18 -20.17
C TYR A 420 4.90 -10.29 -21.40
N PHE A 421 4.54 -9.02 -21.17
CA PHE A 421 4.40 -8.08 -22.27
C PHE A 421 5.73 -7.83 -23.03
N SER A 422 6.84 -7.76 -22.30
CA SER A 422 8.17 -7.63 -22.89
C SER A 422 8.55 -8.86 -23.71
N ALA A 423 8.24 -10.06 -23.23
CA ALA A 423 8.47 -11.31 -23.95
C ALA A 423 7.69 -11.34 -25.27
N ASP A 424 6.42 -10.99 -25.26
CA ASP A 424 5.58 -10.94 -26.46
C ASP A 424 6.14 -9.95 -27.51
N LYS A 425 6.61 -8.79 -27.07
CA LYS A 425 7.22 -7.80 -27.95
C LYS A 425 8.54 -8.26 -28.56
N THR A 426 9.36 -8.96 -27.79
CA THR A 426 10.72 -9.35 -28.18
C THR A 426 10.74 -10.63 -28.98
N ALA A 427 9.71 -11.45 -28.90
CA ALA A 427 9.68 -12.82 -29.47
C ALA A 427 9.98 -12.90 -30.98
N ALA A 428 9.61 -11.86 -31.75
CA ALA A 428 9.86 -11.81 -33.18
C ALA A 428 11.31 -11.45 -33.53
N GLU A 429 12.03 -10.75 -32.64
CA GLU A 429 13.36 -10.21 -32.86
C GLU A 429 14.44 -11.05 -32.17
N ASP A 430 14.18 -11.48 -30.94
CA ASP A 430 15.07 -12.28 -30.09
C ASP A 430 14.27 -13.31 -29.25
N CYS A 431 14.18 -14.51 -29.79
CA CYS A 431 13.45 -15.62 -29.16
C CYS A 431 14.09 -16.06 -27.82
N GLU A 432 15.42 -15.99 -27.69
CA GLU A 432 16.09 -16.39 -26.45
C GLU A 432 15.83 -15.39 -25.32
N GLU A 433 15.87 -14.11 -25.61
CA GLU A 433 15.56 -13.08 -24.62
C GLU A 433 14.08 -13.11 -24.23
N ALA A 434 13.16 -13.33 -25.18
CA ALA A 434 11.75 -13.53 -24.91
C ALA A 434 11.49 -14.70 -23.94
N GLU A 435 12.15 -15.84 -24.14
CA GLU A 435 12.05 -16.98 -23.23
C GLU A 435 12.63 -16.68 -21.84
N ARG A 436 13.69 -15.87 -21.73
CA ARG A 436 14.22 -15.40 -20.43
C ARG A 436 13.22 -14.52 -19.70
N PHE A 437 12.58 -13.58 -20.40
CA PHE A 437 11.53 -12.74 -19.81
C PHE A 437 10.36 -13.59 -19.31
N LYS A 438 9.90 -14.53 -20.12
CA LYS A 438 8.80 -15.42 -19.77
C LYS A 438 9.12 -16.26 -18.55
N LYS A 439 10.32 -16.87 -18.52
CA LYS A 439 10.76 -17.64 -17.35
C LYS A 439 10.80 -16.78 -16.08
N LEU A 440 11.35 -15.58 -16.16
CA LEU A 440 11.38 -14.67 -15.00
C LEU A 440 9.95 -14.32 -14.55
N ALA A 441 9.04 -14.04 -15.48
CA ALA A 441 7.64 -13.76 -15.18
C ALA A 441 6.96 -14.97 -14.50
N ASP A 442 7.19 -16.19 -14.98
CA ASP A 442 6.67 -17.41 -14.38
C ASP A 442 7.18 -17.61 -12.94
N ASP A 443 8.49 -17.40 -12.71
CA ASP A 443 9.10 -17.50 -11.37
C ASP A 443 8.52 -16.43 -10.40
N LEU A 444 8.29 -15.20 -10.88
CA LEU A 444 7.64 -14.12 -10.10
C LEU A 444 6.21 -14.48 -9.74
N MET A 445 5.43 -14.99 -10.70
CA MET A 445 4.05 -15.41 -10.45
C MET A 445 3.97 -16.56 -9.48
N LYS A 446 4.89 -17.51 -9.55
CA LYS A 446 4.95 -18.65 -8.63
C LYS A 446 5.13 -18.22 -7.17
N LEU A 447 6.02 -17.25 -6.91
CA LEU A 447 6.18 -16.71 -5.57
C LEU A 447 4.96 -15.87 -5.15
N ALA A 448 4.42 -15.06 -6.04
CA ALA A 448 3.22 -14.26 -5.78
C ALA A 448 2.02 -15.13 -5.40
N ASP A 449 1.78 -16.21 -6.15
CA ASP A 449 0.71 -17.17 -5.87
C ASP A 449 0.90 -17.87 -4.52
N LYS A 450 2.13 -18.33 -4.23
CA LYS A 450 2.47 -18.94 -2.94
C LYS A 450 2.14 -17.99 -1.78
N LEU A 451 2.59 -16.74 -1.86
CA LEU A 451 2.37 -15.75 -0.78
C LEU A 451 0.89 -15.38 -0.66
N GLY A 452 0.21 -15.14 -1.78
CA GLY A 452 -1.22 -14.82 -1.80
C GLY A 452 -2.08 -15.92 -1.20
N THR A 453 -1.85 -17.18 -1.59
CA THR A 453 -2.55 -18.35 -1.06
C THR A 453 -2.27 -18.54 0.43
N THR A 454 -1.01 -18.43 0.84
CA THR A 454 -0.63 -18.54 2.26
C THR A 454 -1.34 -17.47 3.11
N MET A 455 -1.41 -16.23 2.63
CA MET A 455 -2.08 -15.16 3.37
C MET A 455 -3.61 -15.33 3.36
N ALA A 456 -4.19 -15.88 2.32
CA ALA A 456 -5.61 -16.23 2.30
C ALA A 456 -5.96 -17.32 3.34
N ASP A 457 -5.04 -18.25 3.58
CA ASP A 457 -5.25 -19.35 4.52
C ASP A 457 -4.93 -18.97 5.97
N LEU A 458 -3.86 -18.22 6.22
CA LEU A 458 -3.35 -17.93 7.56
C LEU A 458 -3.67 -16.50 8.03
N GLY A 459 -3.72 -15.54 7.12
CA GLY A 459 -3.85 -14.12 7.41
C GLY A 459 -5.28 -13.63 7.61
N VAL A 460 -6.29 -14.47 7.31
CA VAL A 460 -7.69 -14.09 7.40
C VAL A 460 -8.28 -14.55 8.72
N ASP A 461 -8.94 -13.65 9.44
CA ASP A 461 -9.77 -14.01 10.58
C ASP A 461 -11.11 -14.59 10.09
N LEU A 462 -11.20 -15.90 10.10
CA LEU A 462 -12.36 -16.62 9.58
C LEU A 462 -13.65 -16.37 10.39
N PHE A 463 -13.51 -15.94 11.65
CA PHE A 463 -14.64 -15.65 12.50
C PHE A 463 -15.18 -14.23 12.32
N ARG A 464 -14.29 -13.23 12.28
CA ARG A 464 -14.67 -11.82 12.15
C ARG A 464 -14.67 -11.31 10.71
N GLY A 465 -13.98 -11.99 9.79
CA GLY A 465 -13.91 -11.63 8.37
C GLY A 465 -12.88 -10.56 8.01
N GLY A 466 -12.03 -10.16 8.98
CA GLY A 466 -10.94 -9.21 8.72
C GLY A 466 -9.62 -9.90 8.39
N ILE A 467 -8.58 -9.12 8.17
CA ILE A 467 -7.21 -9.57 7.97
C ILE A 467 -6.39 -9.27 9.22
N PHE A 468 -5.57 -10.20 9.67
CA PHE A 468 -4.65 -9.98 10.78
C PHE A 468 -3.51 -9.07 10.34
N ASP A 469 -3.05 -8.19 11.23
CA ASP A 469 -1.87 -7.38 10.99
C ASP A 469 -0.60 -8.25 10.94
N THR A 470 -0.40 -9.06 11.97
CA THR A 470 0.77 -9.92 12.11
C THR A 470 0.42 -11.32 12.58
N LEU A 471 1.26 -12.27 12.17
CA LEU A 471 1.24 -13.65 12.62
C LEU A 471 2.57 -14.00 13.30
N GLU A 472 2.60 -14.99 14.18
CA GLU A 472 3.84 -15.53 14.71
C GLU A 472 4.60 -16.27 13.60
N ARG A 473 5.86 -15.88 13.39
CA ARG A 473 6.66 -16.38 12.27
C ARG A 473 7.19 -17.78 12.49
N ASN A 474 7.58 -18.10 13.71
CA ASN A 474 8.19 -19.37 14.05
C ASN A 474 7.24 -20.19 14.92
N PRO A 475 6.41 -21.02 14.32
CA PRO A 475 5.50 -21.87 15.06
C PRO A 475 6.27 -23.04 15.66
N ALA A 476 6.42 -23.08 16.95
CA ALA A 476 7.00 -24.22 17.68
C ALA A 476 6.31 -25.55 17.33
N ASN A 477 5.10 -25.50 16.78
CA ASN A 477 4.24 -26.64 16.44
C ASN A 477 3.81 -26.68 14.96
N GLY A 478 4.47 -25.93 14.07
CA GLY A 478 4.15 -25.94 12.64
C GLY A 478 3.02 -25.00 12.22
N PHE A 479 2.42 -24.22 13.13
CA PHE A 479 1.37 -23.27 12.81
C PHE A 479 1.73 -21.87 13.29
N PRO A 480 1.59 -20.84 12.45
CA PRO A 480 1.67 -19.45 12.91
C PRO A 480 0.64 -19.18 13.99
N ILE A 481 1.08 -18.59 15.07
CA ILE A 481 0.19 -18.16 16.16
C ILE A 481 0.02 -16.66 16.06
N GLU A 482 -1.22 -16.19 16.19
CA GLU A 482 -1.54 -14.77 16.21
C GLU A 482 -0.93 -14.10 17.45
N PHE A 483 -0.25 -12.98 17.26
CA PHE A 483 0.23 -12.16 18.39
C PHE A 483 -0.95 -11.56 19.15
N PRO A 484 -0.86 -11.42 20.49
CA PRO A 484 -1.94 -10.82 21.26
C PRO A 484 -2.36 -9.42 20.80
N TRP A 485 -1.44 -8.64 20.27
CA TRP A 485 -1.71 -7.29 19.73
C TRP A 485 -2.11 -7.29 18.26
N SER A 486 -2.04 -8.41 17.58
CA SER A 486 -2.44 -8.54 16.17
C SER A 486 -3.93 -8.73 15.95
N ASN A 487 -4.73 -8.64 17.02
CA ASN A 487 -6.19 -8.59 16.92
C ASN A 487 -6.71 -7.28 16.30
N THR A 488 -5.85 -6.32 16.07
CA THR A 488 -6.17 -5.17 15.23
C THR A 488 -6.25 -5.61 13.78
N LYS A 489 -7.30 -5.19 13.12
CA LYS A 489 -7.52 -5.49 11.71
C LYS A 489 -6.95 -4.36 10.86
N ASP A 490 -6.26 -4.71 9.79
CA ASP A 490 -6.01 -3.80 8.70
C ASP A 490 -7.32 -3.64 7.92
N PHE A 491 -7.91 -2.47 7.99
CA PHE A 491 -9.15 -2.12 7.30
C PHE A 491 -8.87 -1.42 5.99
#